data_a2e4956324b9a31ea213e9479fb394cc
#
_entry.id   a2e4956324b9a31ea213e9479fb394cc
#
_cell.length_a   1.000
_cell.length_b   1.000
_cell.length_c   1.000
_cell.angle_alpha   90.00
_cell.angle_beta   90.00
_cell.angle_gamma   90.00
#
_symmetry.space_group_name_H-M   'P 1'
#
loop_
_entity.id
_entity.type
_entity.pdbx_description
1 polymer ?
#
loop_
_entity_poly.entity_id
_entity_poly.type
_entity_poly.pdbx_seq_one_letter_code
_entity_poly.pdbx_strand_id
1 'polypeptide(L)'
;MPGPRPKYPIELRETQVAEVRHLSLSYTAPYAAVPRARILLLAHQYPNWATAQSARTIGCARDTVKAWRRRGQRQGTLQASTRAGAPRHFPALVRAELVAVAWSKPSAHGQVWQRWAGEKRAQVAVAQGLVSTIAPGTLRRGRRQDKIKPWRSHSWPHSTDPHVVEKAGPVRELYARAQERATAQQGVGGVDEKTSIQARQRLPETTAAVPDHPVPVAARYRRMGAGQLFGGRLVATGLTFPHSYAHRRFADFKAFLGALFASALCPGLTVLHLLLDTGPTPAPTQLATGIASWALAFAVRLYWLPTSASGLDQGEIICSKVQRAVLTPNDFSSTAALECDLEAYFAELNTHSQPIKWT
;
A
#
# COMPACT_ATOMS: atom_id res chain seq x y z
N MET A 1 -27.52 -51.91 30.15
CA MET A 1 -28.10 -52.11 28.79
C MET A 1 -27.53 -51.06 27.84
N PRO A 2 -27.03 -51.43 26.64
CA PRO A 2 -26.64 -50.46 25.67
C PRO A 2 -27.86 -49.66 25.22
N GLY A 3 -27.78 -48.33 25.27
CA GLY A 3 -28.85 -47.43 24.86
C GLY A 3 -29.17 -47.54 23.38
N PRO A 4 -30.27 -46.92 22.89
CA PRO A 4 -30.69 -47.03 21.48
C PRO A 4 -29.58 -46.48 20.55
N ARG A 5 -29.37 -47.17 19.41
CA ARG A 5 -28.40 -46.79 18.39
C ARG A 5 -28.65 -45.37 17.92
N PRO A 6 -27.56 -44.59 17.68
CA PRO A 6 -27.71 -43.21 17.26
C PRO A 6 -28.39 -43.11 15.88
N LYS A 7 -29.35 -42.19 15.75
CA LYS A 7 -30.13 -41.97 14.51
C LYS A 7 -29.28 -41.50 13.31
N TYR A 8 -28.09 -40.90 13.56
CA TYR A 8 -27.23 -40.32 12.55
C TYR A 8 -25.81 -40.90 12.70
N PRO A 9 -25.49 -42.06 12.08
CA PRO A 9 -24.15 -42.60 12.02
C PRO A 9 -23.25 -41.68 11.19
N ILE A 10 -21.97 -41.61 11.54
CA ILE A 10 -20.96 -40.81 10.84
C ILE A 10 -19.85 -41.75 10.37
N GLU A 11 -19.63 -41.72 9.06
CA GLU A 11 -18.53 -42.39 8.41
C GLU A 11 -17.67 -41.32 7.72
N LEU A 12 -16.40 -41.23 8.13
CA LEU A 12 -15.42 -40.29 7.58
C LEU A 12 -14.40 -41.05 6.73
N ARG A 13 -14.00 -40.49 5.60
CA ARG A 13 -12.86 -40.97 4.83
C ARG A 13 -11.55 -40.71 5.57
N GLU A 14 -10.48 -41.42 5.27
CA GLU A 14 -9.18 -41.27 5.95
C GLU A 14 -8.68 -39.82 5.96
N THR A 15 -8.78 -39.13 4.82
CA THR A 15 -8.41 -37.71 4.70
C THR A 15 -9.24 -36.81 5.64
N GLN A 16 -10.52 -37.07 5.76
CA GLN A 16 -11.42 -36.34 6.66
C GLN A 16 -11.14 -36.66 8.13
N VAL A 17 -10.76 -37.92 8.45
CA VAL A 17 -10.35 -38.29 9.81
C VAL A 17 -9.12 -37.53 10.23
N ALA A 18 -8.11 -37.43 9.35
CA ALA A 18 -6.89 -36.67 9.63
C ALA A 18 -7.18 -35.19 9.86
N GLU A 19 -8.00 -34.59 9.00
CA GLU A 19 -8.41 -33.18 9.11
C GLU A 19 -9.19 -32.89 10.39
N VAL A 20 -10.22 -33.69 10.68
CA VAL A 20 -11.06 -33.55 11.88
C VAL A 20 -10.25 -33.79 13.14
N ARG A 21 -9.31 -34.76 13.14
CA ARG A 21 -8.42 -35.02 14.26
C ARG A 21 -7.49 -33.83 14.51
N HIS A 22 -6.84 -33.32 13.50
CA HIS A 22 -6.00 -32.10 13.61
C HIS A 22 -6.80 -30.94 14.21
N LEU A 23 -8.02 -30.69 13.69
CA LEU A 23 -8.88 -29.61 14.16
C LEU A 23 -9.34 -29.80 15.62
N SER A 24 -9.58 -31.06 16.04
CA SER A 24 -10.02 -31.40 17.40
C SER A 24 -8.97 -31.13 18.49
N LEU A 25 -7.70 -31.06 18.09
CA LEU A 25 -6.54 -30.80 18.96
C LEU A 25 -5.97 -29.38 18.80
N SER A 26 -6.48 -28.60 17.87
CA SER A 26 -5.97 -27.26 17.57
C SER A 26 -6.26 -26.25 18.67
N TYR A 27 -5.24 -25.53 19.13
CA TYR A 27 -5.36 -24.40 20.07
C TYR A 27 -5.63 -23.07 19.36
N THR A 28 -5.37 -22.99 18.04
CA THR A 28 -5.53 -21.76 17.26
C THR A 28 -6.83 -21.71 16.46
N ALA A 29 -7.54 -22.83 16.35
CA ALA A 29 -8.83 -22.89 15.65
C ALA A 29 -9.92 -22.13 16.41
N PRO A 30 -10.93 -21.59 15.71
CA PRO A 30 -12.09 -20.98 16.36
C PRO A 30 -12.71 -21.91 17.39
N TYR A 31 -12.94 -21.40 18.61
CA TYR A 31 -13.44 -22.20 19.74
C TYR A 31 -14.62 -23.12 19.38
N ALA A 32 -15.56 -22.62 18.57
CA ALA A 32 -16.71 -23.40 18.17
C ALA A 32 -16.39 -24.55 17.18
N ALA A 33 -15.25 -24.55 16.52
CA ALA A 33 -14.86 -25.59 15.55
C ALA A 33 -14.32 -26.84 16.27
N VAL A 34 -13.58 -26.66 17.35
CA VAL A 34 -12.97 -27.75 18.11
C VAL A 34 -14.00 -28.75 18.66
N PRO A 35 -15.05 -28.35 19.43
CA PRO A 35 -16.05 -29.30 19.89
C PRO A 35 -16.85 -29.97 18.77
N ARG A 36 -17.04 -29.29 17.65
CA ARG A 36 -17.69 -29.87 16.45
C ARG A 36 -16.85 -30.98 15.85
N ALA A 37 -15.53 -30.74 15.70
CA ALA A 37 -14.58 -31.75 15.25
C ALA A 37 -14.57 -32.96 16.21
N ARG A 38 -14.55 -32.73 17.51
CA ARG A 38 -14.62 -33.80 18.52
C ARG A 38 -15.91 -34.60 18.41
N ILE A 39 -17.06 -33.96 18.17
CA ILE A 39 -18.35 -34.67 17.98
C ILE A 39 -18.27 -35.61 16.78
N LEU A 40 -17.76 -35.17 15.63
CA LEU A 40 -17.70 -35.99 14.42
C LEU A 40 -16.66 -37.12 14.58
N LEU A 41 -15.52 -36.82 15.18
CA LEU A 41 -14.46 -37.81 15.41
C LEU A 41 -14.92 -38.92 16.34
N LEU A 42 -15.57 -38.60 17.49
CA LEU A 42 -16.14 -39.58 18.40
C LEU A 42 -17.29 -40.38 17.75
N ALA A 43 -18.09 -39.73 16.91
CA ALA A 43 -19.19 -40.41 16.24
C ALA A 43 -18.69 -41.42 15.18
N HIS A 44 -17.54 -41.17 14.57
CA HIS A 44 -16.87 -42.10 13.66
C HIS A 44 -16.15 -43.23 14.39
N GLN A 45 -15.40 -42.91 15.46
CA GLN A 45 -14.65 -43.90 16.24
C GLN A 45 -15.54 -44.84 17.02
N TYR A 46 -16.69 -44.34 17.52
CA TYR A 46 -17.62 -45.08 18.34
C TYR A 46 -19.04 -44.98 17.79
N PRO A 47 -19.34 -45.65 16.66
CA PRO A 47 -20.63 -45.55 15.96
C PRO A 47 -21.82 -45.95 16.81
N ASN A 48 -21.62 -46.83 17.78
CA ASN A 48 -22.65 -47.33 18.67
C ASN A 48 -22.86 -46.51 19.95
N TRP A 49 -22.06 -45.49 20.18
CA TRP A 49 -22.20 -44.65 21.39
C TRP A 49 -23.48 -43.84 21.36
N ALA A 50 -24.26 -43.93 22.43
CA ALA A 50 -25.44 -43.10 22.59
C ALA A 50 -25.08 -41.62 22.58
N THR A 51 -25.95 -40.78 22.03
CA THR A 51 -25.76 -39.32 21.99
C THR A 51 -25.48 -38.71 23.37
N ALA A 52 -26.11 -39.27 24.41
CA ALA A 52 -25.86 -38.85 25.80
C ALA A 52 -24.42 -39.13 26.28
N GLN A 53 -23.83 -40.22 25.85
CA GLN A 53 -22.45 -40.60 26.21
C GLN A 53 -21.45 -39.65 25.51
N SER A 54 -21.60 -39.44 24.20
CA SER A 54 -20.77 -38.45 23.47
C SER A 54 -20.91 -37.05 24.06
N ALA A 55 -22.12 -36.65 24.48
CA ALA A 55 -22.38 -35.34 25.07
C ALA A 55 -21.62 -35.16 26.41
N ARG A 56 -21.63 -36.19 27.27
CA ARG A 56 -20.86 -36.19 28.52
C ARG A 56 -19.37 -36.13 28.31
N THR A 57 -18.85 -36.92 27.39
CA THR A 57 -17.39 -36.92 27.05
C THR A 57 -16.88 -35.59 26.57
N ILE A 58 -17.69 -34.86 25.78
CA ILE A 58 -17.30 -33.58 25.18
C ILE A 58 -17.62 -32.40 26.12
N GLY A 59 -18.51 -32.56 27.07
CA GLY A 59 -18.99 -31.49 27.96
C GLY A 59 -20.01 -30.56 27.27
N CYS A 60 -20.94 -31.11 26.47
CA CYS A 60 -21.94 -30.30 25.75
C CYS A 60 -23.33 -30.88 25.84
N ALA A 61 -24.36 -30.13 25.41
CA ALA A 61 -25.75 -30.59 25.42
C ALA A 61 -25.98 -31.71 24.39
N ARG A 62 -26.89 -32.66 24.73
CA ARG A 62 -27.29 -33.77 23.84
C ARG A 62 -27.79 -33.28 22.48
N ASP A 63 -28.56 -32.19 22.45
CA ASP A 63 -29.13 -31.63 21.23
C ASP A 63 -28.02 -31.06 20.32
N THR A 64 -26.95 -30.55 20.91
CA THR A 64 -25.74 -30.11 20.16
C THR A 64 -25.12 -31.30 19.44
N VAL A 65 -24.88 -32.40 20.11
CA VAL A 65 -24.31 -33.61 19.50
C VAL A 65 -25.26 -34.14 18.40
N LYS A 66 -26.56 -34.23 18.66
CA LYS A 66 -27.56 -34.67 17.68
C LYS A 66 -27.61 -33.78 16.45
N ALA A 67 -27.57 -32.47 16.65
CA ALA A 67 -27.59 -31.49 15.55
C ALA A 67 -26.32 -31.60 14.67
N TRP A 68 -25.15 -31.76 15.28
CA TRP A 68 -23.88 -31.86 14.55
C TRP A 68 -23.69 -33.23 13.88
N ARG A 69 -24.15 -34.34 14.48
CA ARG A 69 -24.22 -35.64 13.80
C ARG A 69 -25.13 -35.57 12.57
N ARG A 70 -26.36 -35.02 12.70
CA ARG A 70 -27.28 -34.84 11.58
C ARG A 70 -26.67 -33.99 10.46
N ARG A 71 -25.93 -32.91 10.82
CA ARG A 71 -25.30 -32.04 9.85
C ARG A 71 -24.10 -32.72 9.20
N GLY A 72 -23.21 -33.37 9.95
CA GLY A 72 -22.10 -34.15 9.43
C GLY A 72 -22.51 -35.19 8.40
N GLN A 73 -23.61 -35.93 8.68
CA GLN A 73 -24.17 -36.91 7.75
C GLN A 73 -24.71 -36.27 6.46
N ARG A 74 -25.42 -35.12 6.57
CA ARG A 74 -26.09 -34.50 5.42
C ARG A 74 -25.17 -33.62 4.56
N GLN A 75 -24.27 -32.93 5.16
CA GLN A 75 -23.51 -31.86 4.51
C GLN A 75 -21.98 -32.08 4.49
N GLY A 76 -21.49 -33.06 5.27
CA GLY A 76 -20.04 -33.33 5.35
C GLY A 76 -19.21 -32.15 5.82
N THR A 77 -19.78 -31.11 6.46
CA THR A 77 -19.12 -29.86 6.81
C THR A 77 -19.17 -29.57 8.32
N LEU A 78 -18.09 -28.99 8.81
CA LEU A 78 -17.97 -28.43 10.18
C LEU A 78 -18.46 -26.98 10.27
N GLN A 79 -18.78 -26.35 9.15
CA GLN A 79 -19.22 -24.95 9.13
C GLN A 79 -20.65 -24.81 9.67
N ALA A 80 -20.87 -23.78 10.49
CA ALA A 80 -22.21 -23.41 10.89
C ALA A 80 -22.98 -22.85 9.69
N SER A 81 -24.24 -23.23 9.53
CA SER A 81 -25.10 -22.55 8.56
C SER A 81 -25.23 -21.07 8.92
N THR A 82 -25.21 -20.23 7.90
CA THR A 82 -25.46 -18.80 8.06
C THR A 82 -26.80 -18.60 8.74
N ARG A 83 -26.83 -17.92 9.88
CA ARG A 83 -28.07 -17.56 10.54
C ARG A 83 -28.68 -16.37 9.81
N ALA A 84 -29.97 -16.40 9.53
CA ALA A 84 -30.70 -15.21 9.16
C ALA A 84 -30.62 -14.25 10.34
N GLY A 85 -29.85 -13.17 10.20
CA GLY A 85 -29.77 -12.11 11.22
C GLY A 85 -31.11 -11.42 11.42
N ALA A 86 -31.20 -10.47 12.32
CA ALA A 86 -32.36 -9.59 12.44
C ALA A 86 -32.66 -8.93 11.07
N PRO A 87 -33.94 -8.74 10.74
CA PRO A 87 -34.35 -8.03 9.54
C PRO A 87 -33.64 -6.69 9.44
N ARG A 88 -33.22 -6.31 8.24
CA ARG A 88 -32.56 -5.02 8.03
C ARG A 88 -33.57 -3.90 8.25
N HIS A 89 -33.22 -2.91 9.08
CA HIS A 89 -34.07 -1.79 9.42
C HIS A 89 -34.44 -0.92 8.20
N PHE A 90 -33.51 -0.77 7.25
CA PHE A 90 -33.72 0.01 6.03
C PHE A 90 -33.93 -0.90 4.81
N PRO A 91 -34.97 -0.67 3.99
CA PRO A 91 -35.18 -1.34 2.71
C PRO A 91 -33.99 -1.18 1.75
N ALA A 92 -33.92 -2.04 0.76
CA ALA A 92 -32.80 -2.04 -0.21
C ALA A 92 -32.67 -0.70 -0.97
N LEU A 93 -33.80 -0.11 -1.37
CA LEU A 93 -33.85 1.17 -2.07
C LEU A 93 -33.27 2.31 -1.20
N VAL A 94 -33.75 2.46 0.03
CA VAL A 94 -33.25 3.49 0.95
C VAL A 94 -31.75 3.31 1.22
N ARG A 95 -31.26 2.08 1.31
CA ARG A 95 -29.82 1.83 1.46
C ARG A 95 -29.03 2.28 0.23
N ALA A 96 -29.55 2.03 -0.99
CA ALA A 96 -28.92 2.50 -2.22
C ALA A 96 -28.84 4.03 -2.27
N GLU A 97 -29.90 4.73 -1.87
CA GLU A 97 -29.93 6.20 -1.79
C GLU A 97 -28.92 6.73 -0.75
N LEU A 98 -28.86 6.14 0.43
CA LEU A 98 -27.87 6.48 1.46
C LEU A 98 -26.41 6.26 0.99
N VAL A 99 -26.20 5.27 0.13
CA VAL A 99 -24.92 5.00 -0.52
C VAL A 99 -24.63 6.03 -1.62
N ALA A 100 -25.63 6.42 -2.42
CA ALA A 100 -25.52 7.44 -3.45
C ALA A 100 -25.08 8.80 -2.85
N VAL A 101 -25.63 9.19 -1.70
CA VAL A 101 -25.16 10.35 -0.96
C VAL A 101 -23.66 10.25 -0.61
N ALA A 102 -23.17 9.06 -0.27
CA ALA A 102 -21.76 8.85 0.06
C ALA A 102 -20.82 8.91 -1.18
N TRP A 103 -21.34 8.68 -2.37
CA TRP A 103 -20.61 8.77 -3.64
C TRP A 103 -20.53 10.20 -4.20
N SER A 104 -21.52 11.02 -3.88
CA SER A 104 -21.54 12.40 -4.32
C SER A 104 -20.57 13.27 -3.52
N LYS A 105 -20.20 14.42 -4.09
CA LYS A 105 -19.43 15.43 -3.37
C LYS A 105 -20.32 16.09 -2.31
N PRO A 106 -19.79 16.45 -1.12
CA PRO A 106 -20.56 17.21 -0.12
C PRO A 106 -21.17 18.52 -0.66
N SER A 107 -20.46 19.20 -1.57
CA SER A 107 -20.92 20.43 -2.22
C SER A 107 -22.18 20.23 -3.06
N ALA A 108 -22.42 19.06 -3.64
CA ALA A 108 -23.67 18.74 -4.34
C ALA A 108 -24.91 18.72 -3.43
N HIS A 109 -24.68 18.71 -2.11
CA HIS A 109 -25.73 18.75 -1.07
C HIS A 109 -25.66 20.02 -0.23
N GLY A 110 -25.10 21.11 -0.79
CA GLY A 110 -24.99 22.40 -0.10
C GLY A 110 -24.00 22.44 1.07
N GLN A 111 -23.10 21.46 1.17
CA GLN A 111 -22.09 21.41 2.22
C GLN A 111 -20.78 22.06 1.77
N VAL A 112 -20.17 22.85 2.61
CA VAL A 112 -18.88 23.54 2.35
C VAL A 112 -17.65 22.64 2.50
N TRP A 113 -17.84 21.40 2.89
CA TRP A 113 -16.77 20.44 3.16
C TRP A 113 -16.27 19.75 1.88
N GLN A 114 -14.97 19.47 1.82
CA GLN A 114 -14.36 18.68 0.72
C GLN A 114 -14.51 17.17 0.90
N ARG A 115 -14.80 16.73 2.13
CA ARG A 115 -14.94 15.30 2.47
C ARG A 115 -16.13 15.07 3.37
N TRP A 116 -16.74 13.90 3.20
CA TRP A 116 -17.86 13.49 4.03
C TRP A 116 -17.44 13.14 5.46
N ALA A 117 -17.96 13.83 6.46
CA ALA A 117 -18.01 13.36 7.84
C ALA A 117 -19.27 12.49 8.06
N GLY A 118 -19.19 11.50 8.97
CA GLY A 118 -20.30 10.59 9.25
C GLY A 118 -21.58 11.31 9.71
N GLU A 119 -21.43 12.28 10.60
CA GLU A 119 -22.52 13.09 11.12
C GLU A 119 -23.18 13.95 10.04
N LYS A 120 -22.39 14.61 9.20
CA LYS A 120 -22.90 15.45 8.13
C LYS A 120 -23.70 14.67 7.10
N ARG A 121 -23.28 13.43 6.78
CA ARG A 121 -24.09 12.55 5.92
C ARG A 121 -25.39 12.14 6.55
N ALA A 122 -25.39 11.86 7.87
CA ALA A 122 -26.62 11.57 8.58
C ALA A 122 -27.60 12.76 8.53
N GLN A 123 -27.08 13.97 8.73
CA GLN A 123 -27.87 15.21 8.63
C GLN A 123 -28.45 15.41 7.22
N VAL A 124 -27.63 15.23 6.19
CA VAL A 124 -28.08 15.33 4.77
C VAL A 124 -29.12 14.27 4.43
N ALA A 125 -28.93 13.02 4.86
CA ALA A 125 -29.91 11.96 4.63
C ALA A 125 -31.26 12.24 5.27
N VAL A 126 -31.27 12.84 6.46
CA VAL A 126 -32.50 13.29 7.12
C VAL A 126 -33.11 14.51 6.42
N ALA A 127 -32.30 15.51 6.09
CA ALA A 127 -32.75 16.74 5.41
C ALA A 127 -33.36 16.47 4.03
N GLN A 128 -32.87 15.43 3.33
CA GLN A 128 -33.42 14.99 2.04
C GLN A 128 -34.64 14.05 2.18
N GLY A 129 -35.08 13.78 3.40
CA GLY A 129 -36.22 12.90 3.65
C GLY A 129 -36.01 11.42 3.35
N LEU A 130 -34.74 10.98 3.13
CA LEU A 130 -34.44 9.57 2.86
C LEU A 130 -34.74 8.67 4.07
N VAL A 131 -34.57 9.24 5.26
CA VAL A 131 -34.87 8.60 6.54
C VAL A 131 -35.30 9.65 7.57
N SER A 132 -36.15 9.26 8.51
CA SER A 132 -36.54 10.14 9.62
C SER A 132 -35.38 10.36 10.62
N THR A 133 -34.56 9.34 10.83
CA THR A 133 -33.37 9.39 11.68
C THR A 133 -32.39 8.30 11.29
N ILE A 134 -31.10 8.55 11.45
CA ILE A 134 -30.05 7.54 11.22
C ILE A 134 -28.78 7.87 12.02
N ALA A 135 -28.27 6.86 12.71
CA ALA A 135 -26.98 7.03 13.41
C ALA A 135 -25.80 6.98 12.43
N PRO A 136 -24.75 7.82 12.59
CA PRO A 136 -23.55 7.78 11.78
C PRO A 136 -22.87 6.39 11.72
N GLY A 137 -22.98 5.62 12.82
CA GLY A 137 -22.49 4.24 12.90
C GLY A 137 -23.19 3.29 11.94
N THR A 138 -24.50 3.47 11.70
CA THR A 138 -25.28 2.68 10.76
C THR A 138 -24.84 2.95 9.31
N LEU A 139 -24.63 4.22 8.95
CA LEU A 139 -24.07 4.62 7.66
C LEU A 139 -22.67 4.01 7.44
N ARG A 140 -21.84 4.00 8.49
CA ARG A 140 -20.49 3.41 8.43
C ARG A 140 -20.55 1.91 8.20
N ARG A 141 -21.49 1.21 8.84
CA ARG A 141 -21.69 -0.24 8.69
C ARG A 141 -22.19 -0.60 7.29
N GLY A 142 -23.15 0.13 6.75
CA GLY A 142 -23.63 -0.02 5.38
C GLY A 142 -22.50 0.08 4.37
N ARG A 143 -21.70 1.15 4.43
CA ARG A 143 -20.55 1.34 3.56
C ARG A 143 -19.50 0.21 3.60
N ARG A 144 -19.26 -0.37 4.78
CA ARG A 144 -18.33 -1.50 4.90
C ARG A 144 -18.79 -2.71 4.10
N GLN A 145 -20.11 -2.95 4.07
CA GLN A 145 -20.72 -4.03 3.29
C GLN A 145 -20.54 -3.80 1.79
N ASP A 146 -20.67 -2.56 1.33
CA ASP A 146 -20.56 -2.21 -0.08
C ASP A 146 -19.11 -1.90 -0.52
N LYS A 147 -18.10 -2.12 0.36
CA LYS A 147 -16.65 -1.90 0.13
C LYS A 147 -16.29 -0.47 -0.28
N ILE A 148 -17.16 0.50 -0.05
CA ILE A 148 -16.99 1.89 -0.43
C ILE A 148 -16.10 2.61 0.56
N LYS A 149 -15.06 3.31 0.06
CA LYS A 149 -14.07 4.03 0.86
C LYS A 149 -13.95 5.50 0.42
N PRO A 150 -14.99 6.34 0.57
CA PRO A 150 -14.98 7.72 0.06
C PRO A 150 -13.98 8.65 0.79
N TRP A 151 -13.36 8.21 1.87
CA TRP A 151 -12.26 8.91 2.54
C TRP A 151 -10.88 8.58 1.96
N ARG A 152 -10.77 7.59 1.07
CA ARG A 152 -9.56 7.30 0.33
C ARG A 152 -9.65 8.05 -1.00
N SER A 153 -8.82 9.06 -1.14
CA SER A 153 -8.55 9.68 -2.43
C SER A 153 -7.30 9.01 -3.00
N HIS A 154 -7.37 8.54 -4.21
CA HIS A 154 -6.20 8.29 -5.02
C HIS A 154 -5.99 9.52 -5.88
N SER A 155 -4.78 10.08 -5.87
CA SER A 155 -4.36 10.96 -6.94
C SER A 155 -4.42 10.15 -8.24
N TRP A 156 -5.28 10.54 -9.14
CA TRP A 156 -5.28 10.02 -10.49
C TRP A 156 -4.49 11.01 -11.35
N PRO A 157 -3.22 10.71 -11.68
CA PRO A 157 -2.47 11.55 -12.57
C PRO A 157 -3.11 11.46 -13.95
N HIS A 158 -3.83 12.51 -14.33
CA HIS A 158 -4.31 12.69 -15.67
C HIS A 158 -3.32 13.61 -16.37
N SER A 159 -2.55 13.06 -17.31
CA SER A 159 -1.67 13.88 -18.12
C SER A 159 -2.51 14.78 -19.02
N THR A 160 -2.23 16.07 -18.99
CA THR A 160 -2.81 17.07 -19.90
C THR A 160 -1.99 17.23 -21.17
N ASP A 161 -0.91 16.46 -21.33
CA ASP A 161 -0.05 16.47 -22.51
C ASP A 161 -0.76 15.79 -23.68
N PRO A 162 -1.08 16.50 -24.79
CA PRO A 162 -1.75 15.90 -25.94
C PRO A 162 -0.90 14.81 -26.63
N HIS A 163 0.41 14.83 -26.43
CA HIS A 163 1.36 13.86 -26.99
C HIS A 163 1.80 12.80 -25.97
N VAL A 164 1.01 12.56 -24.91
CA VAL A 164 1.38 11.63 -23.84
C VAL A 164 1.70 10.23 -24.35
N VAL A 165 0.92 9.71 -25.30
CA VAL A 165 1.11 8.35 -25.84
C VAL A 165 2.40 8.25 -26.64
N GLU A 166 2.69 9.24 -27.47
CA GLU A 166 3.90 9.31 -28.29
C GLU A 166 5.17 9.39 -27.43
N LYS A 167 5.13 10.20 -26.36
CA LYS A 167 6.27 10.35 -25.42
C LYS A 167 6.42 9.16 -24.48
N ALA A 168 5.31 8.59 -24.02
CA ALA A 168 5.34 7.47 -23.10
C ALA A 168 5.77 6.15 -23.73
N GLY A 169 5.50 5.94 -25.02
CA GLY A 169 5.89 4.74 -25.75
C GLY A 169 7.38 4.42 -25.65
N PRO A 170 8.27 5.31 -26.11
CA PRO A 170 9.72 5.14 -26.02
C PRO A 170 10.22 4.97 -24.57
N VAL A 171 9.64 5.68 -23.60
CA VAL A 171 10.00 5.58 -22.19
C VAL A 171 9.70 4.17 -21.63
N ARG A 172 8.51 3.65 -21.93
CA ARG A 172 8.11 2.29 -21.53
C ARG A 172 9.00 1.22 -22.16
N GLU A 173 9.36 1.40 -23.43
CA GLU A 173 10.29 0.48 -24.12
C GLU A 173 11.69 0.52 -23.46
N LEU A 174 12.20 1.69 -23.14
CA LEU A 174 13.47 1.83 -22.43
C LEU A 174 13.45 1.09 -21.09
N TYR A 175 12.39 1.23 -20.30
CA TYR A 175 12.25 0.54 -19.04
C TYR A 175 12.13 -0.97 -19.21
N ALA A 176 11.31 -1.43 -20.14
CA ALA A 176 11.11 -2.86 -20.42
C ALA A 176 12.40 -3.56 -20.86
N ARG A 177 13.25 -2.86 -21.61
CA ARG A 177 14.49 -3.42 -22.14
C ARG A 177 15.75 -2.93 -21.40
N ALA A 178 15.61 -2.33 -20.21
CA ALA A 178 16.74 -1.76 -19.50
C ALA A 178 17.82 -2.80 -19.17
N GLN A 179 17.44 -4.01 -18.82
CA GLN A 179 18.37 -5.09 -18.51
C GLN A 179 19.11 -5.59 -19.77
N GLU A 180 18.40 -5.76 -20.88
CA GLU A 180 18.98 -6.13 -22.17
C GLU A 180 19.98 -5.06 -22.66
N ARG A 181 19.61 -3.78 -22.52
CA ARG A 181 20.48 -2.66 -22.87
C ARG A 181 21.73 -2.60 -22.00
N ALA A 182 21.61 -2.90 -20.71
CA ALA A 182 22.76 -2.94 -19.79
C ALA A 182 23.77 -4.00 -20.22
N THR A 183 23.37 -5.16 -20.73
CA THR A 183 24.29 -6.17 -21.28
C THR A 183 25.00 -5.69 -22.55
N ALA A 184 24.42 -4.76 -23.29
CA ALA A 184 24.99 -4.08 -24.45
C ALA A 184 25.73 -2.78 -24.07
N GLN A 185 26.12 -2.60 -22.81
CA GLN A 185 26.81 -1.40 -22.31
C GLN A 185 26.00 -0.09 -22.54
N GLN A 186 24.68 -0.17 -22.56
CA GLN A 186 23.80 0.98 -22.67
C GLN A 186 23.07 1.18 -21.33
N GLY A 187 23.30 2.32 -20.69
CA GLY A 187 22.60 2.69 -19.47
C GLY A 187 21.22 3.29 -19.76
N VAL A 188 20.23 2.96 -18.92
CA VAL A 188 18.96 3.66 -18.86
C VAL A 188 18.84 4.25 -17.47
N GLY A 189 18.71 5.57 -17.37
CA GLY A 189 18.67 6.28 -16.09
C GLY A 189 17.61 7.38 -16.08
N GLY A 190 16.99 7.61 -14.92
CA GLY A 190 16.11 8.73 -14.67
C GLY A 190 16.78 9.71 -13.71
N VAL A 191 16.49 10.99 -13.87
CA VAL A 191 16.93 12.07 -12.97
C VAL A 191 15.70 12.83 -12.51
N ASP A 192 15.59 13.01 -11.20
CA ASP A 192 14.51 13.76 -10.57
C ASP A 192 15.03 14.70 -9.50
N GLU A 193 14.22 15.68 -9.12
CA GLU A 193 14.55 16.64 -8.09
C GLU A 193 13.56 16.63 -6.94
N LYS A 194 14.06 16.53 -5.71
CA LYS A 194 13.27 16.79 -4.51
C LYS A 194 13.56 18.18 -3.98
N THR A 195 12.58 19.05 -4.14
CA THR A 195 12.74 20.48 -3.86
C THR A 195 12.39 20.82 -2.42
N SER A 196 12.97 21.93 -1.92
CA SER A 196 12.60 22.58 -0.65
C SER A 196 12.61 21.64 0.57
N ILE A 197 13.64 20.80 0.66
CA ILE A 197 13.84 19.95 1.82
C ILE A 197 14.28 20.82 2.99
N GLN A 198 13.40 21.02 3.97
CA GLN A 198 13.70 21.82 5.14
C GLN A 198 14.38 20.96 6.21
N ALA A 199 15.51 21.45 6.75
CA ALA A 199 16.04 20.95 8.02
C ALA A 199 15.25 21.62 9.15
N ARG A 200 14.63 20.82 10.02
CA ARG A 200 13.85 21.26 11.16
C ARG A 200 14.43 20.65 12.42
N GLN A 201 14.79 21.48 13.37
CA GLN A 201 15.18 21.03 14.71
C GLN A 201 13.94 21.04 15.62
N ARG A 202 13.57 19.89 16.20
CA ARG A 202 12.45 19.77 17.11
C ARG A 202 12.78 20.32 18.49
N LEU A 203 11.80 20.97 19.13
CA LEU A 203 11.95 21.57 20.44
C LEU A 203 10.71 21.25 21.32
N PRO A 204 10.84 20.48 22.41
CA PRO A 204 12.04 19.77 22.90
C PRO A 204 12.49 18.64 21.97
N GLU A 205 13.64 18.04 22.27
CA GLU A 205 14.14 16.89 21.53
C GLU A 205 13.15 15.72 21.51
N THR A 206 13.18 14.96 20.42
CA THR A 206 12.35 13.76 20.27
C THR A 206 12.82 12.69 21.25
N THR A 207 11.95 12.17 22.07
CA THR A 207 12.26 11.09 23.03
C THR A 207 12.11 9.71 22.39
N ALA A 208 12.82 8.73 22.92
CA ALA A 208 12.73 7.35 22.46
C ALA A 208 11.31 6.76 22.64
N ALA A 209 10.97 5.77 21.82
CA ALA A 209 9.74 5.00 21.98
C ALA A 209 9.74 4.23 23.31
N VAL A 210 8.58 4.16 23.96
CA VAL A 210 8.35 3.28 25.12
C VAL A 210 7.24 2.29 24.78
N PRO A 211 7.21 1.10 25.41
CA PRO A 211 6.15 0.12 25.14
C PRO A 211 4.76 0.72 25.25
N ASP A 212 3.85 0.34 24.35
CA ASP A 212 2.45 0.77 24.26
C ASP A 212 2.20 2.27 24.00
N HIS A 213 3.25 3.06 23.78
CA HIS A 213 3.11 4.48 23.44
C HIS A 213 3.78 4.82 22.09
N PRO A 214 3.12 5.59 21.22
CA PRO A 214 3.77 6.11 20.02
C PRO A 214 4.91 7.07 20.40
N VAL A 215 5.92 7.15 19.54
CA VAL A 215 7.02 8.13 19.71
C VAL A 215 6.43 9.55 19.77
N PRO A 216 6.62 10.30 20.87
CA PRO A 216 6.17 11.67 20.94
C PRO A 216 7.10 12.57 20.11
N VAL A 217 6.58 13.09 19.01
CA VAL A 217 7.30 14.04 18.16
C VAL A 217 6.82 15.45 18.49
N ALA A 218 7.74 16.34 18.89
CA ALA A 218 7.39 17.72 19.23
C ALA A 218 6.78 18.44 18.01
N ALA A 219 5.64 19.12 18.22
CA ALA A 219 5.01 19.93 17.19
C ALA A 219 5.80 21.23 16.88
N ARG A 220 6.51 21.78 17.89
CA ARG A 220 7.36 22.95 17.74
C ARG A 220 8.71 22.60 17.14
N TYR A 221 9.15 23.43 16.22
CA TYR A 221 10.45 23.28 15.60
C TYR A 221 11.06 24.63 15.22
N ARG A 222 12.38 24.67 15.14
CA ARG A 222 13.14 25.75 14.54
C ARG A 222 13.52 25.35 13.12
N ARG A 223 13.44 26.26 12.16
CA ARG A 223 13.95 26.05 10.80
C ARG A 223 15.43 26.31 10.78
N MET A 224 16.19 25.31 10.34
CA MET A 224 17.67 25.37 10.29
C MET A 224 18.19 25.62 8.88
N GLY A 225 17.31 25.78 7.90
CA GLY A 225 17.62 26.01 6.51
C GLY A 225 16.85 25.07 5.58
N ALA A 226 17.11 25.16 4.29
CA ALA A 226 16.55 24.29 3.28
C ALA A 226 17.59 23.96 2.21
N GLY A 227 17.49 22.76 1.62
CA GLY A 227 18.30 22.30 0.50
C GLY A 227 17.47 21.75 -0.63
N GLN A 228 18.11 21.43 -1.72
CA GLN A 228 17.56 20.76 -2.89
C GLN A 228 18.32 19.45 -3.07
N LEU A 229 17.64 18.37 -3.37
CA LEU A 229 18.27 17.09 -3.67
C LEU A 229 18.02 16.75 -5.14
N PHE A 230 19.05 16.59 -5.93
CA PHE A 230 18.99 15.93 -7.23
C PHE A 230 19.35 14.45 -7.06
N GLY A 231 18.60 13.60 -7.72
CA GLY A 231 18.81 12.15 -7.67
C GLY A 231 18.83 11.52 -9.06
N GLY A 232 19.94 10.87 -9.40
CA GLY A 232 20.03 10.01 -10.57
C GLY A 232 19.83 8.54 -10.17
N ARG A 233 19.20 7.75 -11.03
CA ARG A 233 19.03 6.31 -10.83
C ARG A 233 19.22 5.53 -12.12
N LEU A 234 20.02 4.47 -12.08
CA LEU A 234 20.09 3.48 -13.17
C LEU A 234 19.00 2.43 -12.99
N VAL A 235 18.23 2.20 -14.05
CA VAL A 235 17.04 1.32 -14.03
C VAL A 235 17.44 -0.14 -13.87
N ALA A 236 18.46 -0.59 -14.60
CA ALA A 236 18.87 -2.00 -14.63
C ALA A 236 19.53 -2.48 -13.33
N THR A 237 20.24 -1.63 -12.63
CA THR A 237 20.94 -1.98 -11.38
C THR A 237 20.21 -1.50 -10.14
N GLY A 238 19.39 -0.43 -10.30
CA GLY A 238 18.78 0.27 -9.19
C GLY A 238 19.72 1.19 -8.43
N LEU A 239 20.98 1.30 -8.83
CA LEU A 239 21.95 2.20 -8.23
C LEU A 239 21.53 3.66 -8.35
N THR A 240 21.77 4.43 -7.32
CA THR A 240 21.39 5.84 -7.22
C THR A 240 22.60 6.73 -7.03
N PHE A 241 22.52 7.94 -7.58
CA PHE A 241 23.50 9.00 -7.41
C PHE A 241 22.78 10.24 -6.88
N PRO A 242 22.80 10.50 -5.58
CA PRO A 242 22.23 11.71 -4.98
C PRO A 242 23.27 12.82 -4.92
N HIS A 243 22.82 14.07 -4.98
CA HIS A 243 23.63 15.21 -4.62
C HIS A 243 22.76 16.36 -4.12
N SER A 244 23.18 16.99 -3.02
CA SER A 244 22.48 18.11 -2.41
C SER A 244 23.05 19.45 -2.88
N TYR A 245 22.16 20.43 -3.10
CA TYR A 245 22.52 21.80 -3.50
C TYR A 245 21.71 22.81 -2.67
N ALA A 246 22.29 23.98 -2.45
CA ALA A 246 21.57 25.07 -1.80
C ALA A 246 20.45 25.63 -2.68
N HIS A 247 20.61 25.58 -3.99
CA HIS A 247 19.67 26.16 -4.95
C HIS A 247 19.27 25.17 -6.04
N ARG A 248 18.24 25.52 -6.81
CA ARG A 248 17.68 24.77 -7.92
C ARG A 248 17.81 25.54 -9.21
N ARG A 249 19.01 25.97 -9.54
CA ARG A 249 19.30 26.69 -10.76
C ARG A 249 19.73 25.73 -11.87
N PHE A 250 19.63 26.15 -13.12
CA PHE A 250 20.16 25.38 -14.24
C PHE A 250 21.66 25.06 -14.10
N ALA A 251 22.45 26.00 -13.53
CA ALA A 251 23.86 25.77 -13.26
C ALA A 251 24.09 24.62 -12.25
N ASP A 252 23.25 24.53 -11.20
CA ASP A 252 23.33 23.48 -10.18
C ASP A 252 22.95 22.12 -10.81
N PHE A 253 21.91 22.09 -11.64
CA PHE A 253 21.52 20.90 -12.37
C PHE A 253 22.58 20.44 -13.38
N LYS A 254 23.20 21.37 -14.11
CA LYS A 254 24.30 21.08 -15.01
C LYS A 254 25.51 20.52 -14.25
N ALA A 255 25.84 21.09 -13.09
CA ALA A 255 26.93 20.60 -12.23
C ALA A 255 26.62 19.17 -11.70
N PHE A 256 25.37 18.93 -11.30
CA PHE A 256 24.89 17.61 -10.92
C PHE A 256 25.06 16.57 -12.05
N LEU A 257 24.66 16.90 -13.27
CA LEU A 257 24.83 15.98 -14.40
C LEU A 257 26.30 15.72 -14.70
N GLY A 258 27.16 16.74 -14.60
CA GLY A 258 28.61 16.57 -14.74
C GLY A 258 29.18 15.59 -13.70
N ALA A 259 28.78 15.74 -12.46
CA ALA A 259 29.15 14.82 -11.38
C ALA A 259 28.57 13.39 -11.60
N LEU A 260 27.34 13.28 -12.03
CA LEU A 260 26.71 11.99 -12.37
C LEU A 260 27.48 11.26 -13.49
N PHE A 261 27.86 11.97 -14.56
CA PHE A 261 28.57 11.39 -15.70
C PHE A 261 30.02 10.99 -15.34
N ALA A 262 30.62 11.67 -14.39
CA ALA A 262 31.93 11.33 -13.85
C ALA A 262 31.88 10.25 -12.74
N SER A 263 30.68 9.89 -12.27
CA SER A 263 30.51 8.96 -11.16
C SER A 263 30.79 7.51 -11.56
N ALA A 264 30.95 6.63 -10.58
CA ALA A 264 31.11 5.18 -10.75
C ALA A 264 29.90 4.48 -11.41
N LEU A 265 28.80 5.18 -11.70
CA LEU A 265 27.63 4.63 -12.40
C LEU A 265 27.80 4.54 -13.91
N CYS A 266 28.70 5.33 -14.50
CA CYS A 266 28.84 5.47 -15.95
C CYS A 266 30.05 4.74 -16.60
N PRO A 267 31.04 4.18 -15.88
CA PRO A 267 32.17 3.51 -16.51
C PRO A 267 31.71 2.34 -17.40
N GLY A 268 32.31 2.25 -18.58
CA GLY A 268 32.03 1.18 -19.55
C GLY A 268 30.73 1.35 -20.34
N LEU A 269 29.97 2.42 -20.14
CA LEU A 269 28.81 2.71 -20.99
C LEU A 269 29.28 3.24 -22.36
N THR A 270 28.57 2.80 -23.39
CA THR A 270 28.67 3.37 -24.76
C THR A 270 27.59 4.41 -25.02
N VAL A 271 26.41 4.21 -24.41
CA VAL A 271 25.28 5.14 -24.49
C VAL A 271 24.58 5.23 -23.14
N LEU A 272 24.22 6.43 -22.71
CA LEU A 272 23.31 6.68 -21.59
C LEU A 272 22.00 7.27 -22.12
N HIS A 273 20.91 6.53 -21.96
CA HIS A 273 19.55 7.01 -22.16
C HIS A 273 19.06 7.67 -20.86
N LEU A 274 18.93 8.99 -20.89
CA LEU A 274 18.60 9.79 -19.71
C LEU A 274 17.18 10.31 -19.79
N LEU A 275 16.34 9.91 -18.86
CA LEU A 275 14.96 10.35 -18.71
C LEU A 275 14.89 11.54 -17.76
N LEU A 276 14.19 12.58 -18.18
CA LEU A 276 14.09 13.86 -17.48
C LEU A 276 12.62 14.30 -17.44
N ASP A 277 12.22 14.87 -16.30
CA ASP A 277 10.93 15.57 -16.24
C ASP A 277 10.98 16.88 -17.02
N THR A 278 9.82 17.30 -17.54
CA THR A 278 9.63 18.58 -18.25
C THR A 278 9.50 19.78 -17.31
N GLY A 279 9.96 19.66 -16.06
CA GLY A 279 9.92 20.73 -15.06
C GLY A 279 10.71 21.98 -15.47
N PRO A 280 10.60 23.08 -14.71
CA PRO A 280 11.18 24.40 -15.08
C PRO A 280 12.72 24.44 -14.99
N THR A 281 13.34 23.49 -14.35
CA THR A 281 14.81 23.51 -14.11
C THR A 281 15.63 23.09 -15.34
N PRO A 282 15.32 21.98 -16.04
CA PRO A 282 16.04 21.64 -17.27
C PRO A 282 15.49 22.43 -18.46
N ALA A 283 16.22 23.42 -18.92
CA ALA A 283 15.95 24.09 -20.21
C ALA A 283 16.38 23.14 -21.35
N PRO A 284 15.47 22.49 -22.10
CA PRO A 284 15.80 21.39 -23.01
C PRO A 284 16.89 21.72 -24.03
N THR A 285 16.78 22.88 -24.67
CA THR A 285 17.74 23.32 -25.71
C THR A 285 19.12 23.61 -25.10
N GLN A 286 19.16 24.32 -23.99
CA GLN A 286 20.42 24.66 -23.31
C GLN A 286 21.12 23.42 -22.77
N LEU A 287 20.35 22.45 -22.27
CA LEU A 287 20.87 21.18 -21.77
C LEU A 287 21.47 20.34 -22.90
N ALA A 288 20.77 20.19 -24.01
CA ALA A 288 21.26 19.44 -25.17
C ALA A 288 22.57 20.03 -25.71
N THR A 289 22.63 21.36 -25.89
CA THR A 289 23.82 22.08 -26.32
C THR A 289 24.97 21.95 -25.28
N GLY A 290 24.62 22.05 -24.00
CA GLY A 290 25.60 21.89 -22.91
C GLY A 290 26.22 20.50 -22.89
N ILE A 291 25.44 19.45 -22.97
CA ILE A 291 25.90 18.05 -22.98
C ILE A 291 26.76 17.78 -24.23
N ALA A 292 26.34 18.27 -25.39
CA ALA A 292 27.10 18.11 -26.64
C ALA A 292 28.51 18.75 -26.58
N SER A 293 28.68 19.75 -25.72
CA SER A 293 29.99 20.39 -25.50
C SER A 293 30.94 19.64 -24.54
N TRP A 294 30.42 18.60 -23.85
CA TRP A 294 31.23 17.83 -22.89
C TRP A 294 32.00 16.71 -23.60
N ALA A 295 33.25 16.56 -23.26
CA ALA A 295 34.09 15.45 -23.76
C ALA A 295 33.78 14.17 -22.99
N LEU A 296 32.65 13.55 -23.29
CA LEU A 296 32.19 12.30 -22.66
C LEU A 296 32.72 11.08 -23.42
N ALA A 297 33.04 10.02 -22.71
CA ALA A 297 33.45 8.73 -23.25
C ALA A 297 32.27 7.94 -23.83
N PHE A 298 31.04 8.42 -23.66
CA PHE A 298 29.79 7.77 -24.09
C PHE A 298 28.80 8.79 -24.65
N ALA A 299 27.87 8.35 -25.48
CA ALA A 299 26.80 9.20 -26.00
C ALA A 299 25.67 9.34 -24.98
N VAL A 300 25.11 10.55 -24.84
CA VAL A 300 23.92 10.80 -24.03
C VAL A 300 22.72 11.06 -24.92
N ARG A 301 21.64 10.33 -24.69
CA ARG A 301 20.35 10.50 -25.36
C ARG A 301 19.30 10.95 -24.36
N LEU A 302 18.71 12.12 -24.56
CA LEU A 302 17.74 12.73 -23.67
C LEU A 302 16.31 12.30 -24.08
N TYR A 303 15.51 11.94 -23.08
CA TYR A 303 14.10 11.60 -23.20
C TYR A 303 13.30 12.41 -22.21
N TRP A 304 12.35 13.18 -22.73
CA TRP A 304 11.51 14.04 -21.90
C TRP A 304 10.22 13.30 -21.54
N LEU A 305 9.92 13.24 -20.25
CA LEU A 305 8.69 12.66 -19.75
C LEU A 305 7.49 13.55 -20.14
N PRO A 306 6.32 12.97 -20.40
CA PRO A 306 5.11 13.76 -20.62
C PRO A 306 4.77 14.59 -19.39
N THR A 307 4.24 15.81 -19.58
CA THR A 307 3.80 16.67 -18.49
C THR A 307 2.75 15.98 -17.63
N SER A 308 2.87 16.07 -16.33
CA SER A 308 1.98 15.42 -15.33
C SER A 308 1.90 13.89 -15.44
N ALA A 309 2.94 13.24 -15.96
CA ALA A 309 3.05 11.78 -16.05
C ALA A 309 4.03 11.21 -15.00
N SER A 310 3.92 11.69 -13.78
CA SER A 310 4.78 11.30 -12.65
C SER A 310 4.88 9.78 -12.42
N GLY A 311 3.83 9.03 -12.78
CA GLY A 311 3.85 7.56 -12.73
C GLY A 311 4.88 6.90 -13.66
N LEU A 312 5.44 7.63 -14.65
CA LEU A 312 6.53 7.17 -15.50
C LEU A 312 7.91 7.54 -14.95
N ASP A 313 7.98 8.38 -13.92
CA ASP A 313 9.23 8.78 -13.30
C ASP A 313 9.63 7.87 -12.15
N GLN A 314 10.70 7.10 -12.35
CA GLN A 314 11.25 6.28 -11.26
C GLN A 314 11.93 7.13 -10.16
N GLY A 315 12.30 8.38 -10.44
CA GLY A 315 12.86 9.31 -9.46
C GLY A 315 11.89 9.59 -8.31
N GLU A 316 10.60 9.72 -8.59
CA GLU A 316 9.57 9.92 -7.55
C GLU A 316 9.55 8.79 -6.51
N ILE A 317 9.87 7.55 -6.92
CA ILE A 317 9.96 6.42 -5.99
C ILE A 317 11.09 6.66 -4.98
N ILE A 318 12.22 7.21 -5.44
CA ILE A 318 13.36 7.55 -4.58
C ILE A 318 12.97 8.68 -3.64
N CYS A 319 12.38 9.74 -4.18
CA CYS A 319 11.91 10.88 -3.40
C CYS A 319 10.90 10.46 -2.31
N SER A 320 10.02 9.50 -2.61
CA SER A 320 9.09 8.91 -1.65
C SER A 320 9.78 8.06 -0.58
N LYS A 321 10.83 7.31 -0.94
CA LYS A 321 11.63 6.53 0.03
C LYS A 321 12.38 7.45 0.97
N VAL A 322 13.07 8.47 0.46
CA VAL A 322 13.75 9.50 1.25
C VAL A 322 12.79 10.19 2.21
N GLN A 323 11.59 10.56 1.73
CA GLN A 323 10.58 11.19 2.57
C GLN A 323 10.21 10.34 3.79
N ARG A 324 10.07 9.02 3.61
CA ARG A 324 9.68 8.11 4.69
C ARG A 324 10.83 7.72 5.60
N ALA A 325 12.01 7.52 5.04
CA ALA A 325 13.14 6.96 5.78
C ALA A 325 13.96 8.04 6.50
N VAL A 326 14.17 9.20 5.88
CA VAL A 326 15.06 10.25 6.39
C VAL A 326 14.27 11.48 6.85
N LEU A 327 13.28 11.90 6.05
CA LEU A 327 12.58 13.16 6.29
C LEU A 327 11.33 13.03 7.16
N THR A 328 11.09 11.87 7.77
CA THR A 328 9.94 11.63 8.63
C THR A 328 10.29 10.71 9.81
N PRO A 329 10.32 11.22 11.05
CA PRO A 329 10.15 12.62 11.42
C PRO A 329 11.33 13.47 11.00
N ASN A 330 11.07 14.73 10.64
CA ASN A 330 12.13 15.67 10.26
C ASN A 330 12.69 16.32 11.55
N ASP A 331 13.91 15.97 11.93
CA ASP A 331 14.59 16.48 13.12
C ASP A 331 16.09 16.55 12.89
N PHE A 332 16.57 17.70 12.42
CA PHE A 332 17.97 17.95 12.03
C PHE A 332 18.46 19.24 12.66
N SER A 333 19.64 19.20 13.27
CA SER A 333 20.28 20.35 13.90
C SER A 333 20.80 21.40 12.90
N SER A 334 21.04 21.00 11.65
CA SER A 334 21.52 21.87 10.57
C SER A 334 21.22 21.26 9.19
N THR A 335 21.42 22.04 8.13
CA THR A 335 21.41 21.52 6.75
C THR A 335 22.54 20.54 6.50
N ALA A 336 23.71 20.75 7.10
CA ALA A 336 24.84 19.82 6.99
C ALA A 336 24.53 18.45 7.64
N ALA A 337 23.83 18.42 8.78
CA ALA A 337 23.37 17.18 9.39
C ALA A 337 22.36 16.44 8.48
N LEU A 338 21.43 17.17 7.88
CA LEU A 338 20.50 16.60 6.90
C LEU A 338 21.23 16.02 5.68
N GLU A 339 22.22 16.73 5.14
CA GLU A 339 23.02 16.26 3.99
C GLU A 339 23.79 15.00 4.34
N CYS A 340 24.43 14.94 5.50
CA CYS A 340 25.14 13.76 5.99
C CYS A 340 24.24 12.54 6.11
N ASP A 341 23.03 12.70 6.67
CA ASP A 341 22.07 11.60 6.80
C ASP A 341 21.51 11.15 5.45
N LEU A 342 21.31 12.07 4.50
CA LEU A 342 20.95 11.74 3.12
C LEU A 342 22.04 10.94 2.43
N GLU A 343 23.31 11.35 2.53
CA GLU A 343 24.45 10.63 1.95
C GLU A 343 24.58 9.22 2.54
N ALA A 344 24.53 9.10 3.86
CA ALA A 344 24.54 7.80 4.54
C ALA A 344 23.39 6.89 4.10
N TYR A 345 22.17 7.42 4.00
CA TYR A 345 21.02 6.67 3.53
C TYR A 345 21.19 6.16 2.10
N PHE A 346 21.71 6.97 1.20
CA PHE A 346 21.92 6.54 -0.19
C PHE A 346 23.09 5.57 -0.33
N ALA A 347 24.13 5.70 0.48
CA ALA A 347 25.20 4.72 0.56
C ALA A 347 24.63 3.34 0.96
N GLU A 348 23.83 3.29 2.02
CA GLU A 348 23.12 2.08 2.46
C GLU A 348 22.17 1.54 1.37
N LEU A 349 21.37 2.41 0.75
CA LEU A 349 20.45 2.03 -0.33
C LEU A 349 21.18 1.39 -1.51
N ASN A 350 22.37 1.86 -1.84
CA ASN A 350 23.18 1.33 -2.94
C ASN A 350 23.82 -0.02 -2.62
N THR A 351 24.09 -0.36 -1.36
CA THR A 351 24.60 -1.68 -0.97
C THR A 351 23.60 -2.81 -1.26
N HIS A 352 22.30 -2.48 -1.22
CA HIS A 352 21.20 -3.40 -1.44
C HIS A 352 20.34 -3.01 -2.64
N SER A 353 20.92 -2.34 -3.62
CA SER A 353 20.20 -1.84 -4.78
C SER A 353 19.58 -2.97 -5.60
N GLN A 354 18.35 -2.76 -6.02
CA GLN A 354 17.62 -3.70 -6.88
C GLN A 354 16.85 -2.92 -7.95
N PRO A 355 16.75 -3.47 -9.17
CA PRO A 355 15.90 -2.89 -10.21
C PRO A 355 14.45 -2.88 -9.76
N ILE A 356 13.70 -1.86 -10.21
CA ILE A 356 12.26 -1.81 -10.00
C ILE A 356 11.61 -2.75 -11.01
N LYS A 357 10.84 -3.71 -10.52
CA LYS A 357 10.01 -4.55 -11.38
C LYS A 357 8.78 -3.76 -11.84
N TRP A 358 8.68 -3.51 -13.12
CA TRP A 358 7.48 -2.96 -13.75
C TRP A 358 6.48 -4.10 -14.01
N THR A 359 5.28 -3.95 -13.50
CA THR A 359 4.15 -4.86 -13.77
C THR A 359 3.08 -4.13 -14.55
#